data_db6fdb8a248c4e6c792822a4069b6aa8
#
_entry.id   db6fdb8a248c4e6c792822a4069b6aa8
#
_cell.length_a   1.000
_cell.length_b   1.000
_cell.length_c   1.000
_cell.angle_alpha   90.00
_cell.angle_beta   90.00
_cell.angle_gamma   90.00
#
_symmetry.space_group_name_H-M   'P 1'
#
loop_
_entity.id
_entity.type
_entity.pdbx_description
1 polymer ?
#
loop_
_entity_poly.entity_id
_entity_poly.type
_entity_poly.pdbx_seq_one_letter_code
_entity_poly.pdbx_strand_id
1 'polypeptide(L)'
;GLNRCTNPQIAEDKVYKAFVKIYNRLVKNKETILVKMLNELKLLKERKISGKHEIYDISEEIVKLTKQVLVINKLQAQGYIESASYYEKLNEINAKISELTKEKKSLMGRDACDEAIKTTTALISVINKKGAIDKFDNSVFGATVEKIIAQRSMLTFVMINGMKITVDAEV
;
A
#
# COMPACT_ATOMS: atom_id res chain seq x y z
N GLY A 1 -8.12 33.79 -16.79
CA GLY A 1 -7.57 32.77 -17.66
C GLY A 1 -8.23 31.43 -17.36
N LEU A 2 -9.05 30.90 -18.30
CA LEU A 2 -9.61 29.57 -18.25
C LEU A 2 -8.45 28.57 -18.33
N ASN A 3 -8.19 27.83 -17.27
CA ASN A 3 -7.29 26.68 -17.32
C ASN A 3 -7.90 25.64 -18.29
N ARG A 4 -7.45 25.69 -19.55
CA ARG A 4 -7.74 24.60 -20.49
C ARG A 4 -7.10 23.33 -19.97
N CYS A 5 -7.93 22.34 -19.67
CA CYS A 5 -7.47 20.99 -19.35
C CYS A 5 -6.63 20.49 -20.53
N THR A 6 -5.34 20.24 -20.30
CA THR A 6 -4.39 19.75 -21.31
C THR A 6 -4.45 18.22 -21.48
N ASN A 7 -5.43 17.56 -20.88
CA ASN A 7 -5.59 16.10 -21.02
C ASN A 7 -6.02 15.79 -22.47
N PRO A 8 -5.35 14.83 -23.12
CA PRO A 8 -5.72 14.39 -24.46
C PRO A 8 -7.13 13.79 -24.44
N GLN A 9 -7.93 14.13 -25.45
CA GLN A 9 -9.19 13.44 -25.70
C GLN A 9 -8.87 12.07 -26.30
N ILE A 10 -9.10 11.01 -25.52
CA ILE A 10 -8.93 9.64 -26.00
C ILE A 10 -10.33 9.09 -26.32
N ALA A 11 -10.50 8.57 -27.54
CA ALA A 11 -11.77 7.98 -27.96
C ALA A 11 -12.13 6.75 -27.10
N GLU A 12 -13.38 6.62 -26.74
CA GLU A 12 -13.87 5.58 -25.82
C GLU A 12 -13.62 4.16 -26.36
N ASP A 13 -13.74 3.97 -27.66
CA ASP A 13 -13.45 2.69 -28.32
C ASP A 13 -11.98 2.25 -28.16
N LYS A 14 -11.04 3.20 -28.14
CA LYS A 14 -9.63 2.91 -27.86
C LYS A 14 -9.42 2.44 -26.42
N VAL A 15 -10.11 3.06 -25.46
CA VAL A 15 -10.08 2.62 -24.06
C VAL A 15 -10.63 1.21 -23.92
N TYR A 16 -11.73 0.90 -24.59
CA TYR A 16 -12.34 -0.43 -24.57
C TYR A 16 -11.44 -1.50 -25.17
N LYS A 17 -10.84 -1.24 -26.31
CA LYS A 17 -9.88 -2.16 -26.95
C LYS A 17 -8.64 -2.38 -26.06
N ALA A 18 -8.10 -1.29 -25.50
CA ALA A 18 -6.97 -1.37 -24.57
C ALA A 18 -7.31 -2.22 -23.33
N PHE A 19 -8.50 -2.04 -22.76
CA PHE A 19 -8.95 -2.87 -21.62
C PHE A 19 -9.02 -4.35 -21.98
N VAL A 20 -9.68 -4.71 -23.08
CA VAL A 20 -9.78 -6.11 -23.52
C VAL A 20 -8.39 -6.73 -23.68
N LYS A 21 -7.46 -6.01 -24.27
CA LYS A 21 -6.08 -6.47 -24.48
C LYS A 21 -5.35 -6.73 -23.16
N ILE A 22 -5.41 -5.78 -22.18
CA ILE A 22 -4.74 -5.95 -20.89
C ILE A 22 -5.41 -7.02 -20.04
N TYR A 23 -6.73 -7.08 -20.05
CA TYR A 23 -7.48 -8.10 -19.31
C TYR A 23 -7.15 -9.51 -19.81
N ASN A 24 -7.18 -9.75 -21.13
CA ASN A 24 -6.82 -11.04 -21.69
C ASN A 24 -5.36 -11.41 -21.46
N ARG A 25 -4.45 -10.41 -21.42
CA ARG A 25 -3.06 -10.64 -21.03
C ARG A 25 -2.94 -11.07 -19.55
N LEU A 26 -3.75 -10.49 -18.65
CA LEU A 26 -3.83 -10.93 -17.26
C LEU A 26 -4.40 -12.34 -17.14
N VAL A 27 -5.47 -12.67 -17.88
CA VAL A 27 -6.05 -14.01 -17.92
C VAL A 27 -4.97 -15.03 -18.33
N LYS A 28 -4.23 -14.75 -19.41
CA LYS A 28 -3.17 -15.63 -19.93
C LYS A 28 -2.03 -15.84 -18.94
N ASN A 29 -1.66 -14.80 -18.20
CA ASN A 29 -0.51 -14.81 -17.28
C ASN A 29 -0.95 -14.85 -15.80
N LYS A 30 -2.16 -15.27 -15.52
CA LYS A 30 -2.75 -15.29 -14.18
C LYS A 30 -1.87 -15.97 -13.15
N GLU A 31 -1.35 -17.16 -13.48
CA GLU A 31 -0.55 -17.98 -12.56
C GLU A 31 0.79 -17.29 -12.21
N THR A 32 1.44 -16.72 -13.20
CA THR A 32 2.77 -16.12 -13.04
C THR A 32 2.73 -14.72 -12.42
N ILE A 33 1.62 -14.00 -12.53
CA ILE A 33 1.48 -12.64 -12.03
C ILE A 33 0.62 -12.63 -10.75
N LEU A 34 -0.66 -12.98 -10.86
CA LEU A 34 -1.62 -12.76 -9.77
C LEU A 34 -1.52 -13.83 -8.69
N VAL A 35 -1.40 -15.12 -9.06
CA VAL A 35 -1.27 -16.20 -8.07
C VAL A 35 0.06 -16.10 -7.34
N LYS A 36 1.15 -15.81 -8.05
CA LYS A 36 2.46 -15.56 -7.42
C LYS A 36 2.39 -14.37 -6.45
N MET A 37 1.83 -13.25 -6.88
CA MET A 37 1.64 -12.06 -6.03
C MET A 37 0.80 -12.39 -4.78
N LEU A 38 -0.30 -13.15 -4.92
CA LEU A 38 -1.14 -13.56 -3.80
C LEU A 38 -0.37 -14.43 -2.79
N ASN A 39 0.46 -15.36 -3.27
CA ASN A 39 1.28 -16.21 -2.42
C ASN A 39 2.33 -15.40 -1.65
N GLU A 40 3.02 -14.47 -2.31
CA GLU A 40 3.97 -13.56 -1.65
C GLU A 40 3.28 -12.69 -0.57
N LEU A 41 2.08 -12.16 -0.86
CA LEU A 41 1.31 -11.41 0.13
C LEU A 41 0.91 -12.27 1.33
N LYS A 42 0.52 -13.53 1.12
CA LYS A 42 0.20 -14.47 2.20
C LYS A 42 1.42 -14.78 3.08
N LEU A 43 2.58 -15.03 2.46
CA LEU A 43 3.84 -15.24 3.19
C LEU A 43 4.24 -14.00 4.02
N LEU A 44 4.06 -12.79 3.46
CA LEU A 44 4.29 -11.54 4.19
C LEU A 44 3.33 -11.40 5.37
N LYS A 45 2.07 -11.79 5.21
CA LYS A 45 1.08 -11.79 6.29
C LYS A 45 1.48 -12.78 7.40
N GLU A 46 1.88 -13.99 7.07
CA GLU A 46 2.31 -15.01 8.04
C GLU A 46 3.52 -14.54 8.86
N ARG A 47 4.53 -13.97 8.20
CA ARG A 47 5.70 -13.37 8.89
C ARG A 47 5.29 -12.24 9.84
N LYS A 48 4.27 -11.46 9.50
CA LYS A 48 3.73 -10.37 10.34
C LYS A 48 2.83 -10.87 11.48
N ILE A 49 2.19 -12.04 11.36
CA ILE A 49 1.32 -12.60 12.41
C ILE A 49 2.13 -13.04 13.64
N SER A 50 3.36 -13.55 13.46
CA SER A 50 4.27 -13.85 14.56
C SER A 50 4.66 -12.62 15.40
N GLY A 51 4.52 -11.40 14.86
CA GLY A 51 4.82 -10.13 15.55
C GLY A 51 3.68 -9.50 16.38
N LYS A 52 2.58 -10.20 16.70
CA LYS A 52 1.49 -9.59 17.51
C LYS A 52 1.91 -9.29 18.95
N HIS A 53 2.67 -10.18 19.57
CA HIS A 53 3.28 -9.97 20.89
C HIS A 53 4.28 -8.80 20.83
N GLU A 54 5.12 -8.76 19.79
CA GLU A 54 6.10 -7.69 19.58
C GLU A 54 5.48 -6.29 19.56
N ILE A 55 4.33 -6.08 18.88
CA ILE A 55 3.66 -4.77 18.83
C ILE A 55 3.19 -4.32 20.22
N TYR A 56 2.70 -5.24 21.03
CA TYR A 56 2.29 -4.94 22.40
C TYR A 56 3.51 -4.57 23.26
N ASP A 57 4.55 -5.38 23.21
CA ASP A 57 5.79 -5.18 23.97
C ASP A 57 6.47 -3.85 23.57
N ILE A 58 6.57 -3.57 22.27
CA ILE A 58 7.08 -2.29 21.76
C ILE A 58 6.23 -1.11 22.25
N SER A 59 4.89 -1.27 22.28
CA SER A 59 4.00 -0.20 22.75
C SER A 59 4.20 0.08 24.24
N GLU A 60 4.36 -0.96 25.04
CA GLU A 60 4.63 -0.85 26.47
C GLU A 60 5.98 -0.19 26.75
N GLU A 61 7.01 -0.54 25.98
CA GLU A 61 8.34 0.08 26.09
C GLU A 61 8.32 1.56 25.70
N ILE A 62 7.60 1.94 24.65
CA ILE A 62 7.41 3.36 24.27
C ILE A 62 6.73 4.12 25.41
N VAL A 63 5.72 3.55 26.07
CA VAL A 63 5.05 4.17 27.22
C VAL A 63 6.01 4.37 28.39
N LYS A 64 6.85 3.35 28.70
CA LYS A 64 7.87 3.45 29.76
C LYS A 64 8.87 4.56 29.46
N LEU A 65 9.40 4.61 28.26
CA LEU A 65 10.35 5.64 27.84
C LEU A 65 9.73 7.04 27.86
N THR A 66 8.47 7.18 27.44
CA THR A 66 7.74 8.47 27.53
C THR A 66 7.58 8.93 28.99
N LYS A 67 7.29 7.99 29.91
CA LYS A 67 7.27 8.32 31.35
C LYS A 67 8.63 8.74 31.87
N GLN A 68 9.73 8.14 31.42
CA GLN A 68 11.09 8.54 31.77
C GLN A 68 11.39 9.98 31.32
N VAL A 69 10.97 10.36 30.09
CA VAL A 69 11.08 11.75 29.59
C VAL A 69 10.37 12.72 30.56
N LEU A 70 9.15 12.40 31.01
CA LEU A 70 8.41 13.25 31.95
C LEU A 70 9.15 13.41 33.29
N VAL A 71 9.74 12.33 33.81
CA VAL A 71 10.52 12.34 35.06
C VAL A 71 11.78 13.19 34.89
N ILE A 72 12.54 13.02 33.81
CA ILE A 72 13.75 13.77 33.52
C ILE A 72 13.45 15.27 33.39
N ASN A 73 12.37 15.62 32.67
CA ASN A 73 11.92 17.00 32.52
C ASN A 73 11.59 17.63 33.91
N LYS A 74 10.93 16.87 34.78
CA LYS A 74 10.61 17.34 36.14
C LYS A 74 11.87 17.55 36.98
N LEU A 75 12.83 16.63 36.93
CA LEU A 75 14.08 16.73 37.64
C LEU A 75 14.93 17.92 37.16
N GLN A 76 14.95 18.17 35.86
CA GLN A 76 15.60 19.34 35.26
C GLN A 76 14.95 20.66 35.75
N ALA A 77 13.61 20.72 35.71
CA ALA A 77 12.87 21.89 36.18
C ALA A 77 13.09 22.18 37.67
N GLN A 78 13.41 21.17 38.48
CA GLN A 78 13.73 21.29 39.90
C GLN A 78 15.23 21.55 40.16
N GLY A 79 16.07 21.60 39.14
CA GLY A 79 17.51 21.83 39.27
C GLY A 79 18.32 20.61 39.75
N TYR A 80 17.75 19.41 39.74
CA TYR A 80 18.43 18.18 40.21
C TYR A 80 19.33 17.53 39.16
N ILE A 81 19.26 17.95 37.91
CA ILE A 81 20.08 17.41 36.84
C ILE A 81 20.79 18.56 36.12
N GLU A 82 22.08 18.40 35.85
CA GLU A 82 22.86 19.34 35.02
C GLU A 82 22.38 19.31 33.58
N SER A 83 22.38 20.49 32.92
CA SER A 83 21.86 20.67 31.58
C SER A 83 22.53 19.71 30.55
N ALA A 84 23.83 19.48 30.65
CA ALA A 84 24.55 18.58 29.76
C ALA A 84 24.00 17.15 29.85
N SER A 85 23.93 16.59 31.06
CA SER A 85 23.40 15.24 31.32
C SER A 85 21.90 15.10 30.98
N TYR A 86 21.13 16.18 31.14
CA TYR A 86 19.74 16.25 30.74
C TYR A 86 19.58 16.07 29.23
N TYR A 87 20.29 16.87 28.42
CA TYR A 87 20.18 16.79 26.96
C TYR A 87 20.69 15.46 26.42
N GLU A 88 21.78 14.91 26.97
CA GLU A 88 22.31 13.61 26.58
C GLU A 88 21.24 12.51 26.77
N LYS A 89 20.68 12.40 28.00
CA LYS A 89 19.65 11.40 28.31
C LYS A 89 18.37 11.61 27.51
N LEU A 90 17.94 12.85 27.31
CA LEU A 90 16.76 13.16 26.51
C LEU A 90 16.93 12.73 25.05
N ASN A 91 18.09 12.98 24.45
CA ASN A 91 18.40 12.59 23.09
C ASN A 91 18.45 11.06 22.94
N GLU A 92 19.07 10.36 23.89
CA GLU A 92 19.12 8.89 23.89
C GLU A 92 17.71 8.29 23.94
N ILE A 93 16.86 8.73 24.87
CA ILE A 93 15.49 8.23 25.02
C ILE A 93 14.66 8.55 23.78
N ASN A 94 14.74 9.77 23.25
CA ASN A 94 13.99 10.15 22.07
C ASN A 94 14.42 9.38 20.81
N ALA A 95 15.73 9.08 20.66
CA ALA A 95 16.23 8.23 19.58
C ALA A 95 15.62 6.84 19.68
N LYS A 96 15.58 6.24 20.87
CA LYS A 96 15.00 4.92 21.10
C LYS A 96 13.48 4.88 20.85
N ILE A 97 12.75 5.92 21.30
CA ILE A 97 11.30 6.05 20.99
C ILE A 97 11.08 6.15 19.48
N SER A 98 11.93 6.90 18.76
CA SER A 98 11.82 7.03 17.31
C SER A 98 12.06 5.71 16.59
N GLU A 99 13.07 4.94 17.02
CA GLU A 99 13.36 3.61 16.48
C GLU A 99 12.19 2.63 16.70
N LEU A 100 11.73 2.49 17.95
CA LEU A 100 10.60 1.64 18.32
C LEU A 100 9.30 2.05 17.60
N THR A 101 9.09 3.34 17.38
CA THR A 101 7.93 3.84 16.64
C THR A 101 7.98 3.44 15.17
N LYS A 102 9.16 3.47 14.53
CA LYS A 102 9.37 3.00 13.15
C LYS A 102 9.14 1.49 13.04
N GLU A 103 9.68 0.74 14.00
CA GLU A 103 9.48 -0.71 14.07
C GLU A 103 8.00 -1.08 14.24
N LYS A 104 7.31 -0.45 15.20
CA LYS A 104 5.86 -0.59 15.39
C LYS A 104 5.07 -0.30 14.12
N LYS A 105 5.38 0.80 13.42
CA LYS A 105 4.73 1.16 12.16
C LYS A 105 4.97 0.12 11.07
N SER A 106 6.17 -0.43 10.99
CA SER A 106 6.49 -1.54 10.06
C SER A 106 5.66 -2.79 10.35
N LEU A 107 5.48 -3.12 11.62
CA LEU A 107 4.66 -4.26 12.06
C LEU A 107 3.15 -4.00 11.88
N MET A 108 2.69 -2.77 12.05
CA MET A 108 1.28 -2.36 11.87
C MET A 108 0.82 -2.28 10.42
N GLY A 109 1.68 -2.39 9.43
CA GLY A 109 1.30 -2.39 8.00
C GLY A 109 0.44 -3.60 7.55
N ARG A 110 -0.36 -4.17 8.47
CA ARG A 110 -1.21 -5.36 8.27
C ARG A 110 -2.45 -5.08 7.45
N ASP A 111 -3.13 -3.97 7.73
CA ASP A 111 -4.41 -3.65 7.09
C ASP A 111 -4.25 -3.52 5.57
N ALA A 112 -3.14 -2.90 5.12
CA ALA A 112 -2.82 -2.81 3.71
C ALA A 112 -2.52 -4.17 3.07
N CYS A 113 -1.90 -5.12 3.82
CA CYS A 113 -1.63 -6.47 3.32
C CYS A 113 -2.92 -7.29 3.21
N ASP A 114 -3.81 -7.18 4.19
CA ASP A 114 -5.09 -7.90 4.19
C ASP A 114 -6.00 -7.39 3.07
N GLU A 115 -6.06 -6.10 2.84
CA GLU A 115 -6.82 -5.53 1.73
C GLU A 115 -6.21 -5.92 0.36
N ALA A 116 -4.88 -5.93 0.23
CA ALA A 116 -4.20 -6.39 -0.98
C ALA A 116 -4.47 -7.89 -1.27
N ILE A 117 -4.49 -8.75 -0.25
CA ILE A 117 -4.86 -10.17 -0.37
C ILE A 117 -6.31 -10.30 -0.83
N LYS A 118 -7.23 -9.58 -0.19
CA LYS A 118 -8.67 -9.61 -0.50
C LYS A 118 -8.94 -9.16 -1.93
N THR A 119 -8.40 -8.03 -2.33
CA THR A 119 -8.61 -7.47 -3.68
C THR A 119 -7.92 -8.28 -4.77
N THR A 120 -6.73 -8.85 -4.51
CA THR A 120 -6.07 -9.76 -5.45
C THR A 120 -6.86 -11.07 -5.60
N THR A 121 -7.41 -11.61 -4.51
CA THR A 121 -8.27 -12.79 -4.55
C THR A 121 -9.56 -12.52 -5.32
N ALA A 122 -10.17 -11.35 -5.14
CA ALA A 122 -11.35 -10.93 -5.90
C ALA A 122 -11.05 -10.83 -7.40
N LEU A 123 -9.93 -10.23 -7.78
CA LEU A 123 -9.48 -10.12 -9.17
C LEU A 123 -9.28 -11.51 -9.81
N ILE A 124 -8.62 -12.43 -9.11
CA ILE A 124 -8.44 -13.82 -9.56
C ILE A 124 -9.81 -14.53 -9.73
N SER A 125 -10.74 -14.29 -8.80
CA SER A 125 -12.09 -14.88 -8.86
C SER A 125 -12.86 -14.42 -10.09
N VAL A 126 -12.81 -13.11 -10.42
CA VAL A 126 -13.43 -12.58 -11.65
C VAL A 126 -12.83 -13.22 -12.90
N ILE A 127 -11.50 -13.30 -12.97
CA ILE A 127 -10.77 -13.91 -14.08
C ILE A 127 -11.13 -15.40 -14.25
N ASN A 128 -11.20 -16.15 -13.15
CA ASN A 128 -11.56 -17.57 -13.19
C ASN A 128 -13.01 -17.78 -13.65
N LYS A 129 -13.91 -16.90 -13.27
CA LYS A 129 -15.34 -17.00 -13.57
C LYS A 129 -15.68 -16.60 -15.01
N LYS A 130 -15.01 -15.58 -15.54
CA LYS A 130 -15.29 -15.01 -16.86
C LYS A 130 -14.38 -15.54 -17.95
N GLY A 131 -13.13 -15.87 -17.64
CA GLY A 131 -12.13 -16.23 -18.65
C GLY A 131 -11.76 -15.04 -19.56
N ALA A 132 -11.26 -15.33 -20.75
CA ALA A 132 -10.96 -14.32 -21.76
C ALA A 132 -12.25 -13.70 -22.34
N ILE A 133 -12.18 -12.44 -22.76
CA ILE A 133 -13.30 -11.70 -23.36
C ILE A 133 -12.93 -11.20 -24.77
N ASP A 134 -13.85 -11.28 -25.72
CA ASP A 134 -13.62 -10.82 -27.10
C ASP A 134 -13.96 -9.34 -27.29
N LYS A 135 -14.84 -8.80 -26.47
CA LYS A 135 -15.28 -7.40 -26.49
C LYS A 135 -15.43 -6.85 -25.08
N PHE A 136 -15.50 -5.53 -25.00
CA PHE A 136 -15.66 -4.83 -23.73
C PHE A 136 -16.91 -5.33 -22.98
N ASP A 137 -16.72 -5.69 -21.71
CA ASP A 137 -17.76 -6.09 -20.77
C ASP A 137 -17.71 -5.13 -19.56
N ASN A 138 -18.74 -4.31 -19.43
CA ASN A 138 -18.83 -3.31 -18.37
C ASN A 138 -18.81 -3.92 -16.95
N SER A 139 -19.39 -5.12 -16.80
CA SER A 139 -19.40 -5.84 -15.52
C SER A 139 -17.98 -6.31 -15.13
N VAL A 140 -17.23 -6.83 -16.10
CA VAL A 140 -15.82 -7.24 -15.90
C VAL A 140 -14.96 -6.00 -15.62
N PHE A 141 -15.16 -4.92 -16.38
CA PHE A 141 -14.42 -3.69 -16.19
C PHE A 141 -14.63 -3.12 -14.77
N GLY A 142 -15.88 -2.93 -14.35
CA GLY A 142 -16.20 -2.40 -13.01
C GLY A 142 -15.76 -3.30 -11.86
N ALA A 143 -15.64 -4.63 -12.10
CA ALA A 143 -15.16 -5.58 -11.11
C ALA A 143 -13.63 -5.72 -11.04
N THR A 144 -12.87 -5.17 -12.01
CA THR A 144 -11.42 -5.38 -12.11
C THR A 144 -10.61 -4.10 -12.13
N VAL A 145 -11.20 -2.97 -12.56
CA VAL A 145 -10.52 -1.68 -12.67
C VAL A 145 -11.05 -0.70 -11.64
N GLU A 146 -10.16 -0.08 -10.88
CA GLU A 146 -10.49 1.00 -9.95
C GLU A 146 -10.61 2.34 -10.67
N LYS A 147 -9.62 2.65 -11.52
CA LYS A 147 -9.57 3.91 -12.28
C LYS A 147 -8.62 3.81 -13.47
N ILE A 148 -8.77 4.72 -14.41
CA ILE A 148 -7.86 4.92 -15.54
C ILE A 148 -7.20 6.28 -15.40
N ILE A 149 -5.88 6.31 -15.62
CA ILE A 149 -5.09 7.54 -15.69
C ILE A 149 -4.64 7.70 -17.16
N ALA A 150 -5.11 8.75 -17.80
CA ALA A 150 -4.73 9.08 -19.16
C ALA A 150 -3.63 10.17 -19.15
N GLN A 151 -2.50 9.91 -19.81
CA GLN A 151 -1.40 10.85 -19.94
C GLN A 151 -0.87 10.80 -21.38
N ARG A 152 -1.01 11.89 -22.12
CA ARG A 152 -0.58 11.96 -23.53
C ARG A 152 -1.18 10.80 -24.35
N SER A 153 -0.33 9.91 -24.87
CA SER A 153 -0.73 8.71 -25.62
C SER A 153 -0.83 7.44 -24.77
N MET A 154 -0.66 7.53 -23.45
CA MET A 154 -0.61 6.38 -22.56
C MET A 154 -1.87 6.27 -21.70
N LEU A 155 -2.39 5.05 -21.55
CA LEU A 155 -3.45 4.69 -20.61
C LEU A 155 -2.88 3.81 -19.53
N THR A 156 -3.01 4.24 -18.27
CA THR A 156 -2.65 3.43 -17.11
C THR A 156 -3.92 2.96 -16.41
N PHE A 157 -4.20 1.68 -16.48
CA PHE A 157 -5.28 1.04 -15.75
C PHE A 157 -4.80 0.69 -14.35
N VAL A 158 -5.45 1.25 -13.35
CA VAL A 158 -5.24 0.87 -11.94
C VAL A 158 -6.27 -0.20 -11.60
N MET A 159 -5.80 -1.41 -11.33
CA MET A 159 -6.65 -2.53 -10.99
C MET A 159 -7.11 -2.43 -9.53
N ILE A 160 -8.21 -3.11 -9.17
CA ILE A 160 -8.77 -3.10 -7.79
C ILE A 160 -7.77 -3.50 -6.69
N ASN A 161 -6.70 -4.23 -7.04
CA ASN A 161 -5.63 -4.61 -6.12
C ASN A 161 -4.44 -3.63 -6.11
N GLY A 162 -4.59 -2.45 -6.73
CA GLY A 162 -3.56 -1.42 -6.82
C GLY A 162 -2.51 -1.64 -7.92
N MET A 163 -2.54 -2.78 -8.63
CA MET A 163 -1.61 -3.04 -9.73
C MET A 163 -1.87 -2.07 -10.88
N LYS A 164 -0.80 -1.50 -11.42
CA LYS A 164 -0.86 -0.53 -12.54
C LYS A 164 -0.38 -1.19 -13.82
N ILE A 165 -1.18 -1.12 -14.87
CA ILE A 165 -0.84 -1.61 -16.20
C ILE A 165 -0.94 -0.46 -17.17
N THR A 166 0.19 -0.11 -17.79
CA THR A 166 0.25 0.99 -18.76
C THR A 166 0.33 0.42 -20.17
N VAL A 167 -0.47 0.98 -21.05
CA VAL A 167 -0.50 0.64 -22.49
C VAL A 167 -0.55 1.93 -23.31
N ASP A 168 -0.10 1.83 -24.56
CA ASP A 168 -0.27 2.92 -25.53
C ASP A 168 -1.75 3.06 -25.92
N ALA A 169 -2.24 4.28 -26.01
CA ALA A 169 -3.61 4.59 -26.43
C ALA A 169 -3.79 4.55 -27.97
N GLU A 170 -2.71 4.39 -28.73
CA GLU A 170 -2.74 4.31 -30.19
C GLU A 170 -2.99 2.87 -30.73
N VAL A 171 -3.32 1.95 -29.84
CA VAL A 171 -3.54 0.53 -30.21
C VAL A 171 -4.97 0.27 -30.61
#